data_fb1ead900e89d5c610f9b2070a85b5d0
#
_entry.id   fb1ead900e89d5c610f9b2070a85b5d0
#
_cell.length_a   1.000
_cell.length_b   1.000
_cell.length_c   1.000
_cell.angle_alpha   90.00
_cell.angle_beta   90.00
_cell.angle_gamma   90.00
#
_symmetry.space_group_name_H-M   'P 1'
#
loop_
_entity.id
_entity.type
_entity.pdbx_description
1 polymer ?
#
loop_
_entity_poly.entity_id
_entity_poly.type
_entity_poly.pdbx_seq_one_letter_code
_entity_poly.pdbx_strand_id
1 'polypeptide(L)'
;MNACHGRDRKILGRVIAAVLVLGSLARGLDAAPPLPLAAGLAAAEAARAMTAPPGFSVKLLAAEPEVCQPIAMCFDDRGRLWVVECYAYPHKLPAAEARDRILIFEDTDGDHVLDSRKVFAEGLNLASGIAVGFGGVWVGAAPELLFFPDADADDVPDGPPRILLDGWGAEDTHETLNSFIWGPDGWLYGCHGVFTHSAVGKPGTPESDRVRINAGIWRYHPVRHEFEVFSEGTSNPWGVDFNDLGHAFQTACVIPHLYHVIPGGRYQRQAGQHFNPSTFDDIKTIARHRHWAGDRWNDADQAASDAIGGGHAHSGACIYLGGAWPEHHRGKLFMNNIHGARLNEDRLTPAGSGYVGDGEPDFLFANDSWSQFISLQVGPDGQMVLIDWYDQTQCHQQRDAVDRSNGRIFKVVYENAATVSVHLGGKSDGELVAL
;
A
#
# COMPACT_ATOMS: atom_id res chain seq x y z
N MET A 1 -23.30 -5.36 73.35
CA MET A 1 -23.60 -6.43 74.30
C MET A 1 -22.70 -7.62 73.98
N ASN A 2 -21.85 -7.90 74.96
CA ASN A 2 -21.13 -9.13 75.26
C ASN A 2 -20.35 -9.84 74.14
N ALA A 3 -19.02 -9.83 74.15
CA ALA A 3 -18.02 -10.34 75.14
C ALA A 3 -18.02 -11.90 75.28
N CYS A 4 -16.93 -12.54 74.95
CA CYS A 4 -15.94 -13.20 75.84
C CYS A 4 -15.13 -14.22 75.03
N HIS A 5 -13.85 -14.09 74.97
CA HIS A 5 -12.78 -14.65 75.86
C HIS A 5 -12.46 -16.11 75.63
N GLY A 6 -11.17 -16.38 75.47
CA GLY A 6 -10.48 -17.61 75.71
C GLY A 6 -9.15 -17.77 75.01
N ARG A 7 -8.10 -17.28 75.53
CA ARG A 7 -6.75 -17.77 75.90
C ARG A 7 -6.58 -19.30 75.76
N ASP A 8 -5.49 -19.86 75.27
CA ASP A 8 -4.13 -19.89 75.84
C ASP A 8 -3.14 -20.73 75.00
N ARG A 9 -1.90 -20.27 75.06
CA ARG A 9 -0.61 -20.98 75.22
C ARG A 9 0.13 -21.63 74.11
N LYS A 10 1.21 -20.93 73.81
CA LYS A 10 2.61 -21.27 73.52
C LYS A 10 3.02 -22.74 73.52
N ILE A 11 3.67 -23.20 72.47
CA ILE A 11 4.85 -24.06 72.51
C ILE A 11 5.89 -23.55 71.49
N LEU A 12 7.07 -23.35 72.06
CA LEU A 12 8.29 -22.87 71.39
C LEU A 12 8.95 -24.09 70.74
N GLY A 13 9.09 -24.08 69.43
CA GLY A 13 9.90 -25.04 68.67
C GLY A 13 10.87 -24.31 67.77
N ARG A 14 12.11 -24.24 68.19
CA ARG A 14 13.22 -23.79 67.35
C ARG A 14 13.45 -24.80 66.22
N VAL A 15 13.24 -24.41 64.98
CA VAL A 15 13.75 -25.14 63.82
C VAL A 15 14.78 -24.22 63.13
N ILE A 16 16.01 -24.69 63.12
CA ILE A 16 17.12 -24.11 62.44
C ILE A 16 16.88 -24.34 60.96
N ALA A 17 16.56 -23.28 60.21
CA ALA A 17 16.50 -23.35 58.76
C ALA A 17 17.89 -23.10 58.18
N ALA A 18 18.50 -24.15 57.67
CA ALA A 18 19.69 -24.03 56.83
C ALA A 18 19.29 -23.39 55.50
N VAL A 19 19.77 -22.17 55.26
CA VAL A 19 19.62 -21.51 53.96
C VAL A 19 20.63 -22.11 52.99
N LEU A 20 20.17 -23.01 52.15
CA LEU A 20 20.89 -23.47 50.99
C LEU A 20 20.78 -22.34 49.91
N VAL A 21 21.83 -21.58 49.74
CA VAL A 21 22.00 -20.69 48.62
C VAL A 21 22.26 -21.51 47.34
N LEU A 22 21.23 -21.86 46.63
CA LEU A 22 21.34 -22.36 45.26
C LEU A 22 21.62 -21.17 44.35
N GLY A 23 22.91 -20.93 44.06
CA GLY A 23 23.33 -20.06 43.00
C GLY A 23 22.86 -20.63 41.67
N SER A 24 21.77 -20.12 41.15
CA SER A 24 21.39 -20.33 39.75
C SER A 24 22.38 -19.61 38.85
N LEU A 25 23.32 -20.36 38.33
CA LEU A 25 24.06 -20.01 37.12
C LEU A 25 23.05 -19.95 35.96
N ALA A 26 22.42 -18.79 35.79
CA ALA A 26 21.80 -18.47 34.51
C ALA A 26 22.91 -18.42 33.47
N ARG A 27 23.19 -19.53 32.79
CA ARG A 27 23.88 -19.50 31.50
C ARG A 27 22.96 -18.72 30.60
N GLY A 28 23.39 -17.51 30.20
CA GLY A 28 22.81 -16.81 29.06
C GLY A 28 22.82 -17.81 27.91
N LEU A 29 21.66 -18.15 27.42
CA LEU A 29 21.53 -18.74 26.11
C LEU A 29 21.97 -17.62 25.17
N ASP A 30 23.22 -17.64 24.75
CA ASP A 30 23.65 -16.88 23.59
C ASP A 30 22.68 -17.27 22.48
N ALA A 31 21.84 -16.34 22.06
CA ALA A 31 21.01 -16.53 20.88
C ALA A 31 21.98 -16.91 19.76
N ALA A 32 21.72 -18.05 19.11
CA ALA A 32 22.47 -18.45 17.94
C ALA A 32 22.53 -17.24 17.00
N PRO A 33 23.68 -16.94 16.38
CA PRO A 33 23.75 -15.87 15.41
C PRO A 33 22.63 -16.10 14.36
N PRO A 34 21.92 -15.05 13.96
CA PRO A 34 20.88 -15.20 12.93
C PRO A 34 21.51 -15.93 11.74
N LEU A 35 20.81 -16.95 11.23
CA LEU A 35 21.23 -17.64 10.03
C LEU A 35 21.44 -16.59 8.93
N PRO A 36 22.51 -16.70 8.12
CA PRO A 36 22.68 -15.81 7.00
C PRO A 36 21.41 -15.84 6.16
N LEU A 37 20.88 -14.65 5.89
CA LEU A 37 19.68 -14.47 5.13
C LEU A 37 19.84 -15.18 3.77
N ALA A 38 18.91 -16.03 3.38
CA ALA A 38 18.96 -16.67 2.06
C ALA A 38 18.94 -15.54 1.01
N ALA A 39 19.80 -15.60 0.02
CA ALA A 39 19.75 -14.68 -1.10
C ALA A 39 18.43 -14.86 -1.83
N GLY A 40 17.78 -13.76 -2.22
CA GLY A 40 16.60 -13.81 -3.08
C GLY A 40 16.93 -14.35 -4.47
N LEU A 41 15.89 -14.63 -5.25
CA LEU A 41 16.04 -15.08 -6.64
C LEU A 41 16.55 -13.92 -7.52
N ALA A 42 17.28 -14.24 -8.58
CA ALA A 42 17.55 -13.26 -9.63
C ALA A 42 16.22 -12.82 -10.29
N ALA A 43 16.12 -11.56 -10.72
CA ALA A 43 14.83 -11.00 -11.18
C ALA A 43 14.15 -11.81 -12.28
N ALA A 44 14.89 -12.27 -13.28
CA ALA A 44 14.36 -13.13 -14.35
C ALA A 44 13.98 -14.54 -13.86
N GLU A 45 14.60 -15.02 -12.79
CA GLU A 45 14.26 -16.28 -12.14
C GLU A 45 12.99 -16.12 -11.31
N ALA A 46 12.86 -15.02 -10.57
CA ALA A 46 11.66 -14.70 -9.81
C ALA A 46 10.41 -14.65 -10.73
N ALA A 47 10.49 -13.97 -11.88
CA ALA A 47 9.40 -13.96 -12.85
C ALA A 47 8.99 -15.37 -13.31
N ARG A 48 9.96 -16.26 -13.55
CA ARG A 48 9.70 -17.65 -13.97
C ARG A 48 9.18 -18.54 -12.84
N ALA A 49 9.50 -18.21 -11.59
CA ALA A 49 9.05 -18.96 -10.42
C ALA A 49 7.57 -18.69 -10.10
N MET A 50 7.01 -17.57 -10.56
CA MET A 50 5.63 -17.21 -10.28
C MET A 50 4.63 -18.18 -10.87
N THR A 51 3.57 -18.45 -10.14
CA THR A 51 2.45 -19.29 -10.58
C THR A 51 1.21 -18.43 -10.78
N ALA A 52 0.68 -18.39 -11.99
CA ALA A 52 -0.54 -17.70 -12.38
C ALA A 52 -1.58 -18.70 -12.91
N PRO A 53 -2.86 -18.31 -13.06
CA PRO A 53 -3.88 -19.17 -13.66
C PRO A 53 -3.54 -19.58 -15.11
N PRO A 54 -4.16 -20.66 -15.63
CA PRO A 54 -3.96 -21.07 -17.01
C PRO A 54 -4.24 -19.95 -18.02
N GLY A 55 -3.33 -19.78 -18.98
CA GLY A 55 -3.41 -18.74 -20.00
C GLY A 55 -2.74 -17.41 -19.61
N PHE A 56 -2.26 -17.31 -18.38
CA PHE A 56 -1.48 -16.15 -17.93
C PHE A 56 0.00 -16.47 -17.81
N SER A 57 0.83 -15.47 -18.03
CA SER A 57 2.27 -15.50 -17.74
C SER A 57 2.71 -14.21 -17.08
N VAL A 58 3.89 -14.25 -16.45
CA VAL A 58 4.49 -13.06 -15.83
C VAL A 58 5.75 -12.68 -16.60
N LYS A 59 5.80 -11.43 -17.03
CA LYS A 59 6.96 -10.81 -17.71
C LYS A 59 7.68 -9.90 -16.74
N LEU A 60 9.00 -9.94 -16.77
CA LEU A 60 9.84 -8.96 -16.09
C LEU A 60 9.97 -7.73 -16.98
N LEU A 61 9.43 -6.57 -16.54
CA LEU A 61 9.53 -5.32 -17.29
C LEU A 61 10.84 -4.58 -17.01
N ALA A 62 11.20 -4.46 -15.74
CA ALA A 62 12.43 -3.83 -15.26
C ALA A 62 12.84 -4.42 -13.91
N ALA A 63 14.10 -4.33 -13.58
CA ALA A 63 14.65 -4.81 -12.31
C ALA A 63 15.85 -3.96 -11.88
N GLU A 64 16.38 -4.27 -10.72
CA GLU A 64 17.64 -3.74 -10.24
C GLU A 64 18.78 -4.00 -11.25
N PRO A 65 19.68 -3.04 -11.56
CA PRO A 65 19.79 -1.71 -10.96
C PRO A 65 18.97 -0.60 -11.64
N GLU A 66 18.18 -0.92 -12.67
CA GLU A 66 17.42 0.07 -13.44
C GLU A 66 16.28 0.69 -12.62
N VAL A 67 15.70 -0.08 -11.72
CA VAL A 67 14.72 0.36 -10.73
C VAL A 67 15.09 -0.20 -9.37
N CYS A 68 15.03 0.65 -8.32
CA CYS A 68 15.29 0.26 -6.93
C CYS A 68 14.22 0.86 -6.01
N GLN A 69 13.79 0.10 -5.01
CA GLN A 69 12.82 0.55 -4.00
C GLN A 69 11.57 1.22 -4.61
N PRO A 70 10.91 0.62 -5.63
CA PRO A 70 9.71 1.18 -6.21
C PRO A 70 8.56 1.11 -5.21
N ILE A 71 7.85 2.23 -5.00
CA ILE A 71 6.81 2.35 -3.97
C ILE A 71 5.45 2.72 -4.55
N ALA A 72 5.42 3.51 -5.61
CA ALA A 72 4.21 3.98 -6.27
C ALA A 72 4.43 4.04 -7.77
N MET A 73 3.36 3.89 -8.54
CA MET A 73 3.39 4.01 -9.99
C MET A 73 2.08 4.57 -10.53
N CYS A 74 2.13 5.12 -11.74
CA CYS A 74 0.96 5.44 -12.53
C CYS A 74 1.31 5.39 -14.03
N PHE A 75 0.29 5.41 -14.90
CA PHE A 75 0.46 5.54 -16.33
C PHE A 75 0.09 6.95 -16.78
N ASP A 76 0.77 7.45 -17.80
CA ASP A 76 0.39 8.68 -18.50
C ASP A 76 -0.50 8.40 -19.74
N ASP A 77 -0.92 9.45 -20.42
CA ASP A 77 -1.75 9.39 -21.62
C ASP A 77 -1.03 8.87 -22.88
N ARG A 78 0.29 8.70 -22.79
CA ARG A 78 1.12 8.05 -23.82
C ARG A 78 1.31 6.55 -23.53
N GLY A 79 0.82 6.07 -22.41
CA GLY A 79 0.95 4.67 -21.97
C GLY A 79 2.28 4.35 -21.29
N ARG A 80 3.07 5.37 -20.93
CA ARG A 80 4.34 5.20 -20.26
C ARG A 80 4.14 5.02 -18.76
N LEU A 81 5.02 4.24 -18.14
CA LEU A 81 4.98 3.93 -16.72
C LEU A 81 5.85 4.93 -15.93
N TRP A 82 5.23 5.62 -14.99
CA TRP A 82 5.88 6.51 -14.04
C TRP A 82 6.04 5.81 -12.70
N VAL A 83 7.24 5.83 -12.13
CA VAL A 83 7.58 5.10 -10.90
C VAL A 83 8.28 6.01 -9.91
N VAL A 84 7.87 5.93 -8.65
CA VAL A 84 8.58 6.56 -7.53
C VAL A 84 9.51 5.55 -6.90
N GLU A 85 10.79 5.88 -6.79
CA GLU A 85 11.78 5.18 -5.97
C GLU A 85 11.91 5.88 -4.63
N CYS A 86 11.70 5.15 -3.52
CA CYS A 86 11.75 5.69 -2.16
C CYS A 86 12.93 5.15 -1.37
N TYR A 87 14.07 5.77 -1.49
CA TYR A 87 15.29 5.42 -0.73
C TYR A 87 15.27 5.92 0.71
N ALA A 88 14.39 6.87 1.03
CA ALA A 88 14.24 7.44 2.37
C ALA A 88 13.56 6.48 3.35
N TYR A 89 12.67 5.60 2.86
CA TYR A 89 12.00 4.66 3.75
C TYR A 89 13.00 3.72 4.47
N PRO A 90 12.83 3.38 5.75
CA PRO A 90 11.70 3.71 6.63
C PRO A 90 11.87 5.02 7.43
N HIS A 91 12.88 5.81 7.17
CA HIS A 91 13.14 7.04 7.91
C HIS A 91 13.29 8.23 6.96
N LYS A 92 12.57 9.32 7.23
CA LYS A 92 12.80 10.57 6.53
C LYS A 92 14.24 11.00 6.72
N LEU A 93 14.96 11.21 5.62
CA LEU A 93 16.37 11.58 5.64
C LEU A 93 16.55 13.08 5.94
N PRO A 94 17.73 13.50 6.42
CA PRO A 94 18.10 14.91 6.38
C PRO A 94 17.97 15.46 4.94
N ALA A 95 17.56 16.71 4.79
CA ALA A 95 17.29 17.30 3.48
C ALA A 95 18.49 17.22 2.50
N ALA A 96 19.72 17.29 3.01
CA ALA A 96 20.94 17.16 2.20
C ALA A 96 21.21 15.73 1.71
N GLU A 97 20.52 14.73 2.24
CA GLU A 97 20.64 13.31 1.90
C GLU A 97 19.42 12.80 1.13
N ALA A 98 18.45 13.68 0.88
CA ALA A 98 17.25 13.37 0.11
C ALA A 98 17.62 12.93 -1.31
N ARG A 99 17.11 11.75 -1.73
CA ARG A 99 17.51 11.13 -2.99
C ARG A 99 16.41 10.28 -3.64
N ASP A 100 15.18 10.32 -3.11
CA ASP A 100 14.06 9.70 -3.78
C ASP A 100 13.87 10.37 -5.14
N ARG A 101 13.38 9.62 -6.11
CA ARG A 101 13.27 10.12 -7.48
C ARG A 101 12.06 9.56 -8.22
N ILE A 102 11.74 10.20 -9.31
CA ILE A 102 10.66 9.82 -10.21
C ILE A 102 11.28 9.39 -11.52
N LEU A 103 10.95 8.18 -11.95
CA LEU A 103 11.38 7.59 -13.21
C LEU A 103 10.22 7.51 -14.18
N ILE A 104 10.53 7.66 -15.47
CA ILE A 104 9.64 7.37 -16.59
C ILE A 104 10.23 6.19 -17.34
N PHE A 105 9.43 5.18 -17.56
CA PHE A 105 9.78 4.00 -18.35
C PHE A 105 8.85 3.88 -19.55
N GLU A 106 9.39 3.38 -20.65
CA GLU A 106 8.65 3.10 -21.87
C GLU A 106 9.13 1.79 -22.49
N ASP A 107 8.20 0.98 -22.96
CA ASP A 107 8.40 -0.16 -23.84
C ASP A 107 8.23 0.35 -25.27
N THR A 108 9.34 0.64 -25.97
CA THR A 108 9.31 1.35 -27.25
C THR A 108 9.05 0.44 -28.44
N ASP A 109 9.24 -0.89 -28.29
CA ASP A 109 9.04 -1.85 -29.36
C ASP A 109 7.94 -2.89 -29.09
N GLY A 110 7.33 -2.87 -27.90
CA GLY A 110 6.18 -3.70 -27.54
C GLY A 110 6.54 -5.13 -27.16
N ASP A 111 7.77 -5.39 -26.76
CA ASP A 111 8.25 -6.73 -26.39
C ASP A 111 8.04 -7.08 -24.91
N HIS A 112 7.43 -6.19 -24.14
CA HIS A 112 7.24 -6.25 -22.70
C HIS A 112 8.53 -6.13 -21.88
N VAL A 113 9.52 -5.41 -22.41
CA VAL A 113 10.70 -4.94 -21.67
C VAL A 113 10.70 -3.43 -21.71
N LEU A 114 10.93 -2.79 -20.56
CA LEU A 114 11.05 -1.32 -20.51
C LEU A 114 12.47 -0.94 -20.93
N ASP A 115 12.62 -0.54 -22.17
CA ASP A 115 13.91 -0.26 -22.83
C ASP A 115 14.30 1.23 -22.85
N SER A 116 13.36 2.11 -22.54
CA SER A 116 13.61 3.54 -22.33
C SER A 116 13.41 3.89 -20.85
N ARG A 117 14.37 4.64 -20.29
CA ARG A 117 14.35 5.08 -18.89
C ARG A 117 14.82 6.54 -18.80
N LYS A 118 14.01 7.38 -18.17
CA LYS A 118 14.34 8.79 -17.90
C LYS A 118 14.11 9.12 -16.42
N VAL A 119 14.96 9.99 -15.85
CA VAL A 119 14.71 10.58 -14.53
C VAL A 119 13.97 11.90 -14.75
N PHE A 120 12.76 12.00 -14.22
CA PHE A 120 11.96 13.22 -14.28
C PHE A 120 12.34 14.21 -13.17
N ALA A 121 12.45 13.73 -11.93
CA ALA A 121 12.84 14.53 -10.79
C ALA A 121 13.60 13.68 -9.77
N GLU A 122 14.49 14.30 -9.01
CA GLU A 122 15.27 13.67 -7.93
C GLU A 122 15.40 14.61 -6.74
N GLY A 123 15.96 14.11 -5.63
CA GLY A 123 16.11 14.89 -4.40
C GLY A 123 14.83 14.96 -3.56
N LEU A 124 13.86 14.10 -3.83
CA LEU A 124 12.68 13.93 -3.00
C LEU A 124 13.01 13.18 -1.71
N ASN A 125 12.12 13.22 -0.74
CA ASN A 125 12.35 12.64 0.58
C ASN A 125 11.05 12.06 1.15
N LEU A 126 11.01 10.75 1.27
CA LEU A 126 9.85 9.97 1.68
C LEU A 126 8.68 10.12 0.69
N ALA A 127 9.01 10.06 -0.61
CA ALA A 127 8.01 10.06 -1.67
C ALA A 127 7.26 8.71 -1.70
N SER A 128 5.93 8.74 -1.71
CA SER A 128 5.10 7.53 -1.56
C SER A 128 3.81 7.52 -2.39
N GLY A 129 3.55 8.56 -3.17
CA GLY A 129 2.39 8.65 -4.05
C GLY A 129 2.71 9.43 -5.31
N ILE A 130 2.12 9.03 -6.44
CA ILE A 130 2.29 9.71 -7.74
C ILE A 130 1.01 9.63 -8.56
N ALA A 131 0.72 10.71 -9.27
CA ALA A 131 -0.25 10.74 -10.37
C ALA A 131 0.20 11.75 -11.44
N VAL A 132 -0.06 11.46 -12.69
CA VAL A 132 0.19 12.37 -13.83
C VAL A 132 -1.14 12.93 -14.32
N GLY A 133 -1.19 14.22 -14.63
CA GLY A 133 -2.37 14.85 -15.16
C GLY A 133 -2.45 16.35 -14.85
N PHE A 134 -3.38 17.02 -15.49
CA PHE A 134 -3.62 18.45 -15.32
C PHE A 134 -2.38 19.33 -15.53
N GLY A 135 -1.52 18.94 -16.51
CA GLY A 135 -0.33 19.69 -16.91
C GLY A 135 0.85 19.51 -15.96
N GLY A 136 0.99 18.35 -15.35
CA GLY A 136 2.15 18.03 -14.51
C GLY A 136 2.02 16.77 -13.69
N VAL A 137 2.90 16.64 -12.71
CA VAL A 137 3.07 15.45 -11.87
C VAL A 137 2.78 15.78 -10.41
N TRP A 138 1.89 15.02 -9.81
CA TRP A 138 1.43 15.13 -8.45
C TRP A 138 2.16 14.12 -7.58
N VAL A 139 2.81 14.56 -6.52
CA VAL A 139 3.69 13.72 -5.68
C VAL A 139 3.35 13.87 -4.22
N GLY A 140 3.10 12.76 -3.55
CA GLY A 140 3.03 12.69 -2.11
C GLY A 140 4.42 12.48 -1.51
N ALA A 141 4.92 13.47 -0.76
CA ALA A 141 6.20 13.41 -0.05
C ALA A 141 6.05 14.10 1.31
N ALA A 142 5.54 13.38 2.31
CA ALA A 142 5.21 13.97 3.60
C ALA A 142 6.35 14.86 4.15
N PRO A 143 6.07 16.09 4.60
CA PRO A 143 4.75 16.62 4.96
C PRO A 143 3.96 17.29 3.82
N GLU A 144 4.32 17.11 2.56
CA GLU A 144 3.84 17.91 1.46
C GLU A 144 3.14 17.08 0.37
N LEU A 145 2.09 17.65 -0.20
CA LEU A 145 1.57 17.29 -1.52
C LEU A 145 2.18 18.27 -2.51
N LEU A 146 3.00 17.77 -3.40
CA LEU A 146 3.76 18.53 -4.40
C LEU A 146 3.12 18.44 -5.77
N PHE A 147 3.27 19.49 -6.57
CA PHE A 147 2.94 19.52 -7.99
C PHE A 147 4.13 20.03 -8.79
N PHE A 148 4.64 19.21 -9.68
CA PHE A 148 5.67 19.55 -10.65
C PHE A 148 5.00 19.95 -11.97
N PRO A 149 5.01 21.23 -12.36
CA PRO A 149 4.50 21.63 -13.67
C PRO A 149 5.33 21.02 -14.79
N ASP A 150 4.67 20.53 -15.82
CA ASP A 150 5.24 20.05 -17.08
C ASP A 150 4.15 20.25 -18.15
N ALA A 151 3.95 21.51 -18.56
CA ALA A 151 2.80 21.91 -19.35
C ALA A 151 2.93 21.55 -20.82
N ASP A 152 4.16 21.45 -21.33
CA ASP A 152 4.45 21.03 -22.70
C ASP A 152 4.74 19.52 -22.83
N ALA A 153 4.73 18.82 -21.69
CA ALA A 153 4.91 17.37 -21.59
C ALA A 153 6.22 16.88 -22.25
N ASP A 154 7.31 17.63 -22.03
CA ASP A 154 8.65 17.27 -22.51
C ASP A 154 9.44 16.40 -21.54
N ASP A 155 8.81 16.03 -20.39
CA ASP A 155 9.36 15.25 -19.31
C ASP A 155 10.48 15.98 -18.53
N VAL A 156 10.43 17.29 -18.51
CA VAL A 156 11.30 18.15 -17.70
C VAL A 156 10.42 19.12 -16.93
N PRO A 157 10.53 19.17 -15.60
CA PRO A 157 9.72 20.14 -14.86
C PRO A 157 9.96 21.58 -15.32
N ASP A 158 8.89 22.34 -15.57
CA ASP A 158 8.93 23.77 -15.96
C ASP A 158 9.51 24.70 -14.88
N GLY A 159 9.82 24.15 -13.71
CA GLY A 159 10.37 24.89 -12.56
C GLY A 159 10.29 24.09 -11.27
N PRO A 160 10.56 24.73 -10.14
CA PRO A 160 10.51 24.05 -8.86
C PRO A 160 9.08 23.57 -8.54
N PRO A 161 8.93 22.46 -7.77
CA PRO A 161 7.61 21.98 -7.39
C PRO A 161 6.84 23.02 -6.57
N ARG A 162 5.54 23.06 -6.77
CA ARG A 162 4.61 23.86 -5.97
C ARG A 162 4.09 23.01 -4.80
N ILE A 163 4.16 23.53 -3.59
CA ILE A 163 3.53 22.90 -2.43
C ILE A 163 2.04 23.25 -2.49
N LEU A 164 1.20 22.27 -2.71
CA LEU A 164 -0.26 22.46 -2.78
C LEU A 164 -0.90 22.34 -1.41
N LEU A 165 -0.46 21.36 -0.62
CA LEU A 165 -0.85 21.13 0.76
C LEU A 165 0.38 20.78 1.59
N ASP A 166 0.34 21.13 2.86
CA ASP A 166 1.31 20.71 3.86
C ASP A 166 0.63 20.20 5.14
N GLY A 167 1.42 19.77 6.13
CA GLY A 167 0.91 19.28 7.41
C GLY A 167 0.57 17.79 7.42
N TRP A 168 1.01 17.03 6.43
CA TRP A 168 0.96 15.58 6.47
C TRP A 168 1.99 15.04 7.45
N GLY A 169 1.57 14.18 8.39
CA GLY A 169 2.44 13.55 9.36
C GLY A 169 3.34 12.48 8.73
N ALA A 170 4.39 12.13 9.45
CA ALA A 170 5.35 11.08 9.11
C ALA A 170 5.77 10.29 10.37
N GLU A 171 4.90 10.19 11.36
CA GLU A 171 5.16 9.44 12.60
C GLU A 171 5.25 7.95 12.32
N ASP A 172 4.43 7.47 11.41
CA ASP A 172 4.52 6.13 10.85
C ASP A 172 4.69 6.23 9.33
N THR A 173 5.93 6.04 8.87
CA THR A 173 6.33 6.32 7.49
C THR A 173 5.81 5.31 6.48
N HIS A 174 5.37 4.14 6.91
CA HIS A 174 4.90 3.11 5.98
C HIS A 174 3.44 3.30 5.54
N GLU A 175 2.75 4.32 6.00
CA GLU A 175 1.34 4.53 5.71
C GLU A 175 0.95 5.98 5.37
N THR A 176 1.94 6.83 5.05
CA THR A 176 1.70 8.23 4.69
C THR A 176 1.38 8.38 3.21
N LEU A 177 0.48 9.32 2.85
CA LEU A 177 0.29 9.90 1.51
C LEU A 177 0.47 8.91 0.34
N ASN A 178 -0.28 7.81 0.32
CA ASN A 178 -0.12 6.76 -0.65
C ASN A 178 -1.35 6.57 -1.55
N SER A 179 -1.25 5.67 -2.53
CA SER A 179 -2.34 5.20 -3.40
C SER A 179 -3.05 6.32 -4.18
N PHE A 180 -2.28 7.15 -4.86
CA PHE A 180 -2.84 8.22 -5.68
C PHE A 180 -3.56 7.66 -6.91
N ILE A 181 -4.82 8.09 -7.10
CA ILE A 181 -5.63 7.74 -8.25
C ILE A 181 -6.57 8.89 -8.63
N TRP A 182 -6.77 9.10 -9.91
CA TRP A 182 -7.84 9.97 -10.40
C TRP A 182 -9.18 9.27 -10.28
N GLY A 183 -10.09 9.85 -9.51
CA GLY A 183 -11.47 9.35 -9.41
C GLY A 183 -12.29 9.70 -10.66
N PRO A 184 -13.43 9.01 -10.86
CA PRO A 184 -14.31 9.26 -12.01
C PRO A 184 -14.95 10.65 -12.00
N ASP A 185 -14.84 11.38 -10.91
CA ASP A 185 -15.29 12.76 -10.72
C ASP A 185 -14.19 13.80 -10.97
N GLY A 186 -13.00 13.37 -11.39
CA GLY A 186 -11.84 14.23 -11.70
C GLY A 186 -11.09 14.74 -10.47
N TRP A 187 -11.34 14.23 -9.27
CA TRP A 187 -10.55 14.50 -8.09
C TRP A 187 -9.37 13.54 -7.99
N LEU A 188 -8.26 14.01 -7.45
CA LEU A 188 -7.17 13.16 -6.99
C LEU A 188 -7.52 12.57 -5.64
N TYR A 189 -7.54 11.26 -5.53
CA TYR A 189 -7.74 10.52 -4.28
C TYR A 189 -6.43 9.96 -3.76
N GLY A 190 -6.36 9.73 -2.45
CA GLY A 190 -5.26 9.04 -1.80
C GLY A 190 -5.63 8.52 -0.43
N CYS A 191 -4.78 7.67 0.10
CA CYS A 191 -4.94 7.03 1.41
C CYS A 191 -4.06 7.66 2.49
N HIS A 192 -4.46 7.47 3.76
CA HIS A 192 -3.74 7.92 4.95
C HIS A 192 -3.93 6.92 6.09
N GLY A 193 -2.86 6.56 6.76
CA GLY A 193 -2.85 5.50 7.75
C GLY A 193 -3.24 5.89 9.16
N VAL A 194 -3.30 4.89 10.05
CA VAL A 194 -3.95 4.98 11.37
C VAL A 194 -3.07 5.56 12.47
N PHE A 195 -1.75 5.42 12.35
CA PHE A 195 -0.79 5.87 13.37
C PHE A 195 -0.10 7.20 13.02
N THR A 196 -0.44 7.78 11.88
CA THR A 196 0.01 9.09 11.47
C THR A 196 -1.09 10.11 11.69
N HIS A 197 -0.78 11.20 12.36
CA HIS A 197 -1.72 12.27 12.69
C HIS A 197 -1.39 13.52 11.90
N SER A 198 -2.29 13.92 11.03
CA SER A 198 -2.08 15.05 10.14
C SER A 198 -3.05 16.19 10.40
N ALA A 199 -2.59 17.41 10.18
CA ALA A 199 -3.39 18.62 10.15
C ALA A 199 -3.09 19.35 8.83
N VAL A 200 -3.89 19.04 7.81
CA VAL A 200 -3.61 19.34 6.41
C VAL A 200 -4.23 20.68 6.01
N GLY A 201 -3.47 21.49 5.32
CA GLY A 201 -3.92 22.77 4.78
C GLY A 201 -3.01 23.28 3.66
N LYS A 202 -3.40 24.38 3.02
CA LYS A 202 -2.50 25.11 2.12
C LYS A 202 -1.36 25.72 2.94
N PRO A 203 -0.17 25.90 2.35
CA PRO A 203 0.92 26.58 3.03
C PRO A 203 0.48 27.91 3.67
N GLY A 204 0.84 28.09 4.95
CA GLY A 204 0.45 29.27 5.72
C GLY A 204 -0.94 29.23 6.38
N THR A 205 -1.72 28.18 6.18
CA THR A 205 -2.98 27.98 6.89
C THR A 205 -2.73 27.85 8.40
N PRO A 206 -3.40 28.64 9.27
CA PRO A 206 -3.30 28.49 10.71
C PRO A 206 -3.70 27.08 11.17
N GLU A 207 -3.07 26.57 12.22
CA GLU A 207 -3.33 25.23 12.76
C GLU A 207 -4.81 24.99 13.09
N SER A 208 -5.50 26.01 13.60
CA SER A 208 -6.93 25.95 13.92
C SER A 208 -7.84 25.70 12.72
N ASP A 209 -7.38 26.03 11.52
CA ASP A 209 -8.16 26.02 10.29
C ASP A 209 -7.79 24.84 9.38
N ARG A 210 -6.83 24.03 9.83
CA ARG A 210 -6.38 22.83 9.11
C ARG A 210 -7.36 21.67 9.30
N VAL A 211 -7.50 20.86 8.27
CA VAL A 211 -8.33 19.65 8.29
C VAL A 211 -7.54 18.50 8.91
N ARG A 212 -8.07 17.93 9.97
CA ARG A 212 -7.41 16.82 10.67
C ARG A 212 -7.79 15.47 10.10
N ILE A 213 -6.79 14.60 9.89
CA ILE A 213 -6.97 13.22 9.45
C ILE A 213 -5.99 12.29 10.18
N ASN A 214 -6.45 11.09 10.56
CA ASN A 214 -5.65 10.04 11.20
C ASN A 214 -6.10 8.63 10.79
N ALA A 215 -6.52 8.44 9.65
CA ALA A 215 -6.84 7.28 8.80
C ALA A 215 -8.01 7.61 7.89
N GLY A 216 -7.96 7.12 6.68
CA GLY A 216 -9.05 7.26 5.73
C GLY A 216 -8.59 7.55 4.31
N ILE A 217 -9.56 7.91 3.51
CA ILE A 217 -9.35 8.40 2.16
C ILE A 217 -9.54 9.91 2.14
N TRP A 218 -8.63 10.59 1.52
CA TRP A 218 -8.71 12.01 1.22
C TRP A 218 -8.85 12.23 -0.28
N ARG A 219 -9.29 13.43 -0.68
CA ARG A 219 -9.29 13.85 -2.07
C ARG A 219 -8.93 15.32 -2.23
N TYR A 220 -8.40 15.65 -3.40
CA TYR A 220 -8.01 17.01 -3.78
C TYR A 220 -8.51 17.35 -5.18
N HIS A 221 -9.16 18.49 -5.34
CA HIS A 221 -9.65 18.94 -6.64
C HIS A 221 -8.57 19.75 -7.39
N PRO A 222 -8.08 19.27 -8.54
CA PRO A 222 -6.90 19.85 -9.20
C PRO A 222 -7.10 21.26 -9.73
N VAL A 223 -8.34 21.65 -10.05
CA VAL A 223 -8.66 22.97 -10.63
C VAL A 223 -9.17 23.95 -9.57
N ARG A 224 -10.04 23.52 -8.65
CA ARG A 224 -10.57 24.38 -7.57
C ARG A 224 -9.63 24.51 -6.39
N HIS A 225 -8.60 23.65 -6.31
CA HIS A 225 -7.66 23.60 -5.18
C HIS A 225 -8.35 23.43 -3.83
N GLU A 226 -9.30 22.51 -3.79
CA GLU A 226 -10.08 22.14 -2.60
C GLU A 226 -9.59 20.79 -2.08
N PHE A 227 -9.47 20.67 -0.76
CA PHE A 227 -9.07 19.45 -0.06
C PHE A 227 -10.21 18.97 0.84
N GLU A 228 -10.49 17.69 0.83
CA GLU A 228 -11.51 17.06 1.67
C GLU A 228 -11.04 15.71 2.21
N VAL A 229 -11.46 15.36 3.42
CA VAL A 229 -11.48 13.99 3.91
C VAL A 229 -12.71 13.32 3.34
N PHE A 230 -12.51 12.38 2.41
CA PHE A 230 -13.60 11.68 1.74
C PHE A 230 -14.26 10.65 2.67
N SER A 231 -13.46 9.93 3.46
CA SER A 231 -13.93 8.99 4.47
C SER A 231 -12.92 8.87 5.61
N GLU A 232 -13.39 8.47 6.78
CA GLU A 232 -12.58 8.31 7.98
C GLU A 232 -12.46 6.85 8.40
N GLY A 233 -11.31 6.47 8.94
CA GLY A 233 -11.09 5.16 9.54
C GLY A 233 -10.41 4.16 8.65
N THR A 234 -10.66 2.89 8.90
CA THR A 234 -9.91 1.70 8.48
C THR A 234 -8.55 1.56 9.19
N SER A 235 -7.66 0.76 8.66
CA SER A 235 -6.32 0.56 9.19
C SER A 235 -5.33 0.46 8.06
N ASN A 236 -4.34 1.33 8.08
CA ASN A 236 -3.22 1.33 7.14
C ASN A 236 -3.67 1.09 5.70
N PRO A 237 -4.57 1.92 5.17
CA PRO A 237 -5.02 1.75 3.81
C PRO A 237 -3.86 2.01 2.85
N TRP A 238 -3.65 1.07 1.96
CA TRP A 238 -2.69 1.18 0.87
C TRP A 238 -3.33 0.69 -0.42
N GLY A 239 -4.46 1.25 -0.76
CA GLY A 239 -5.21 0.92 -1.97
C GLY A 239 -6.62 1.46 -1.95
N VAL A 240 -6.96 2.24 -2.95
CA VAL A 240 -8.30 2.71 -3.28
C VAL A 240 -8.49 2.62 -4.79
N ASP A 241 -9.65 2.13 -5.23
CA ASP A 241 -10.03 2.08 -6.64
C ASP A 241 -11.53 2.19 -6.82
N PHE A 242 -11.98 2.37 -8.05
CA PHE A 242 -13.36 2.62 -8.42
C PHE A 242 -13.87 1.55 -9.40
N ASN A 243 -15.08 1.07 -9.18
CA ASN A 243 -15.74 0.21 -10.17
C ASN A 243 -16.33 1.04 -11.33
N ASP A 244 -16.90 0.36 -12.32
CA ASP A 244 -17.53 0.95 -13.51
C ASP A 244 -18.77 1.82 -13.22
N LEU A 245 -19.29 1.78 -12.00
CA LEU A 245 -20.36 2.65 -11.51
C LEU A 245 -19.82 3.87 -10.74
N GLY A 246 -18.51 4.00 -10.60
CA GLY A 246 -17.87 5.07 -9.82
C GLY A 246 -17.94 4.88 -8.31
N HIS A 247 -18.25 3.67 -7.83
CA HIS A 247 -18.19 3.37 -6.40
C HIS A 247 -16.77 3.06 -5.96
N ALA A 248 -16.36 3.66 -4.84
CA ALA A 248 -15.02 3.50 -4.29
C ALA A 248 -14.89 2.26 -3.41
N PHE A 249 -13.75 1.57 -3.53
CA PHE A 249 -13.37 0.44 -2.69
C PHE A 249 -11.97 0.65 -2.13
N GLN A 250 -11.75 0.18 -0.90
CA GLN A 250 -10.51 0.38 -0.18
C GLN A 250 -10.04 -0.93 0.43
N THR A 251 -8.75 -1.19 0.35
CA THR A 251 -8.09 -2.26 1.09
C THR A 251 -7.55 -1.77 2.43
N ALA A 252 -7.33 -2.67 3.38
CA ALA A 252 -6.80 -2.36 4.69
C ALA A 252 -5.89 -3.48 5.21
N CYS A 253 -4.91 -3.11 6.05
CA CYS A 253 -4.05 -4.04 6.77
C CYS A 253 -4.56 -4.30 8.19
N VAL A 254 -4.17 -5.43 8.79
CA VAL A 254 -4.36 -5.86 10.18
C VAL A 254 -5.81 -5.97 10.68
N ILE A 255 -6.76 -5.47 9.92
CA ILE A 255 -8.21 -5.66 10.11
C ILE A 255 -8.78 -6.33 8.85
N PRO A 256 -10.04 -6.75 8.81
CA PRO A 256 -10.63 -7.27 7.58
C PRO A 256 -10.36 -6.33 6.40
N HIS A 257 -10.00 -6.89 5.28
CA HIS A 257 -9.23 -6.23 4.23
C HIS A 257 -10.02 -5.36 3.25
N LEU A 258 -11.37 -5.42 3.22
CA LEU A 258 -12.15 -4.84 2.12
C LEU A 258 -13.33 -4.01 2.58
N TYR A 259 -13.45 -2.80 2.01
CA TYR A 259 -14.51 -1.84 2.33
C TYR A 259 -15.07 -1.20 1.06
N HIS A 260 -16.41 -1.09 0.98
CA HIS A 260 -17.08 -0.18 0.07
C HIS A 260 -17.12 1.19 0.73
N VAL A 261 -16.54 2.19 0.09
CA VAL A 261 -16.33 3.51 0.69
C VAL A 261 -17.30 4.53 0.12
N ILE A 262 -17.97 5.25 1.00
CA ILE A 262 -18.89 6.32 0.64
C ILE A 262 -18.45 7.68 1.21
N PRO A 263 -18.80 8.80 0.57
CA PRO A 263 -18.47 10.12 1.06
C PRO A 263 -19.01 10.34 2.50
N GLY A 264 -18.13 10.81 3.40
CA GLY A 264 -18.47 11.04 4.81
C GLY A 264 -18.63 9.75 5.63
N GLY A 265 -18.33 8.59 5.06
CA GLY A 265 -18.36 7.31 5.76
C GLY A 265 -17.31 7.25 6.87
N ARG A 266 -17.67 6.60 7.98
CA ARG A 266 -16.76 6.34 9.10
C ARG A 266 -16.63 4.83 9.29
N TYR A 267 -15.42 4.34 9.24
CA TYR A 267 -15.10 2.91 9.18
C TYR A 267 -14.41 2.43 10.44
N GLN A 268 -14.58 1.14 10.76
CA GLN A 268 -13.90 0.50 11.89
C GLN A 268 -12.39 0.70 11.82
N ARG A 269 -11.77 0.88 12.98
CA ARG A 269 -10.33 1.13 13.13
C ARG A 269 -9.63 -0.05 13.78
N GLN A 270 -8.34 -0.17 13.51
CA GLN A 270 -7.45 -1.07 14.24
C GLN A 270 -7.26 -0.58 15.69
N ALA A 271 -7.00 0.71 15.84
CA ALA A 271 -6.66 1.34 17.11
C ALA A 271 -6.99 2.85 17.12
N GLY A 272 -6.93 3.44 18.31
CA GLY A 272 -7.16 4.87 18.51
C GLY A 272 -8.62 5.29 18.30
N GLN A 273 -8.83 6.59 18.24
CA GLN A 273 -10.13 7.22 18.07
C GLN A 273 -10.15 8.04 16.79
N HIS A 274 -11.31 8.14 16.15
CA HIS A 274 -11.53 9.12 15.10
C HIS A 274 -11.34 10.54 15.64
N PHE A 275 -10.80 11.44 14.85
CA PHE A 275 -10.75 12.84 15.20
C PHE A 275 -12.14 13.49 15.21
N ASN A 276 -12.99 13.05 14.32
CA ASN A 276 -14.35 13.53 14.21
C ASN A 276 -15.28 12.62 15.04
N PRO A 277 -15.82 13.11 16.18
CA PRO A 277 -16.81 12.36 16.93
C PRO A 277 -18.08 12.22 16.10
N SER A 278 -18.55 11.01 15.93
CA SER A 278 -19.78 10.71 15.21
C SER A 278 -20.84 10.12 16.15
N THR A 279 -22.07 10.27 15.79
CA THR A 279 -23.22 9.66 16.46
C THR A 279 -23.56 8.27 15.90
N PHE A 280 -22.82 7.81 14.90
CA PHE A 280 -23.07 6.52 14.22
C PHE A 280 -22.02 5.49 14.62
N ASP A 281 -22.40 4.23 14.58
CA ASP A 281 -21.47 3.11 14.65
C ASP A 281 -20.58 3.07 13.42
N ASP A 282 -19.36 2.56 13.60
CA ASP A 282 -18.42 2.40 12.50
C ASP A 282 -18.90 1.35 11.51
N ILE A 283 -18.84 1.70 10.22
CA ILE A 283 -19.13 0.79 9.11
C ILE A 283 -18.11 -0.35 9.13
N LYS A 284 -18.61 -1.58 9.00
CA LYS A 284 -17.79 -2.78 9.01
C LYS A 284 -17.36 -3.16 7.60
N THR A 285 -16.41 -4.08 7.54
CA THR A 285 -15.95 -4.69 6.29
C THR A 285 -17.11 -5.30 5.50
N ILE A 286 -16.97 -5.29 4.18
CA ILE A 286 -17.86 -6.01 3.26
C ILE A 286 -17.36 -7.43 2.98
N ALA A 287 -16.13 -7.78 3.37
CA ALA A 287 -15.57 -9.12 3.17
C ALA A 287 -16.25 -10.15 4.08
N ARG A 288 -16.69 -11.26 3.50
CA ARG A 288 -17.25 -12.42 4.22
C ARG A 288 -16.21 -13.47 4.58
N HIS A 289 -14.96 -13.23 4.24
CA HIS A 289 -13.82 -14.10 4.46
C HIS A 289 -12.63 -13.31 5.02
N ARG A 290 -11.56 -14.02 5.36
CA ARG A 290 -10.28 -13.45 5.77
C ARG A 290 -9.16 -14.16 5.05
N HIS A 291 -8.07 -13.46 4.81
CA HIS A 291 -6.85 -14.02 4.24
C HIS A 291 -5.81 -14.41 5.32
N TRP A 292 -6.19 -14.38 6.58
CA TRP A 292 -5.31 -14.74 7.71
C TRP A 292 -6.07 -15.50 8.79
N ALA A 293 -5.36 -16.43 9.45
CA ALA A 293 -5.86 -17.24 10.56
C ALA A 293 -5.56 -16.56 11.88
N GLY A 294 -6.47 -16.69 12.86
CA GLY A 294 -6.37 -16.11 14.20
C GLY A 294 -7.44 -15.05 14.47
N ASP A 295 -7.58 -14.69 15.73
CA ASP A 295 -8.55 -13.68 16.17
C ASP A 295 -8.00 -12.25 15.98
N ARG A 296 -6.69 -12.09 16.12
CA ARG A 296 -5.97 -10.83 15.96
C ARG A 296 -4.78 -11.01 15.03
N TRP A 297 -4.35 -9.93 14.42
CA TRP A 297 -3.20 -9.92 13.51
C TRP A 297 -1.89 -10.42 14.17
N ASN A 298 -1.69 -10.14 15.46
CA ASN A 298 -0.50 -10.55 16.21
C ASN A 298 -0.55 -11.99 16.75
N ASP A 299 -1.70 -12.65 16.62
CA ASP A 299 -1.90 -14.06 16.99
C ASP A 299 -1.95 -14.93 15.72
N ALA A 300 -1.72 -14.35 14.55
CA ALA A 300 -1.86 -15.04 13.27
C ALA A 300 -0.78 -16.13 13.12
N ASP A 301 -1.22 -17.35 12.88
CA ASP A 301 -0.35 -18.44 12.45
C ASP A 301 -0.10 -18.30 10.95
N GLN A 302 1.16 -18.06 10.55
CA GLN A 302 1.51 -17.86 9.15
C GLN A 302 1.20 -19.09 8.29
N ALA A 303 1.51 -20.30 8.76
CA ALA A 303 1.23 -21.52 8.01
C ALA A 303 -0.27 -21.76 7.81
N ALA A 304 -1.09 -21.45 8.82
CA ALA A 304 -2.53 -21.50 8.70
C ALA A 304 -3.06 -20.36 7.81
N SER A 305 -2.44 -19.19 7.84
CA SER A 305 -2.79 -18.05 6.98
C SER A 305 -2.47 -18.33 5.52
N ASP A 306 -1.35 -18.99 5.23
CA ASP A 306 -0.99 -19.40 3.87
C ASP A 306 -2.04 -20.27 3.20
N ALA A 307 -2.74 -21.08 4.00
CA ALA A 307 -3.81 -21.96 3.48
C ALA A 307 -5.11 -21.20 3.11
N ILE A 308 -5.29 -19.96 3.57
CA ILE A 308 -6.53 -19.19 3.41
C ILE A 308 -6.34 -17.80 2.80
N GLY A 309 -5.19 -17.52 2.17
CA GLY A 309 -4.96 -16.28 1.43
C GLY A 309 -3.68 -15.52 1.79
N GLY A 310 -2.85 -16.00 2.74
CA GLY A 310 -1.47 -15.57 2.89
C GLY A 310 -1.14 -14.64 4.06
N GLY A 311 -2.08 -13.89 4.60
CA GLY A 311 -1.79 -12.99 5.71
C GLY A 311 -2.65 -11.74 5.72
N HIS A 312 -2.33 -10.81 6.62
CA HIS A 312 -3.16 -9.61 6.88
C HIS A 312 -2.59 -8.31 6.27
N ALA A 313 -1.46 -8.35 5.58
CA ALA A 313 -0.83 -7.16 5.01
C ALA A 313 -1.25 -6.98 3.54
N HIS A 314 -2.42 -6.37 3.34
CA HIS A 314 -2.93 -6.06 2.00
C HIS A 314 -2.46 -4.69 1.55
N SER A 315 -1.96 -4.62 0.31
CA SER A 315 -1.52 -3.37 -0.33
C SER A 315 -1.99 -3.33 -1.79
N GLY A 316 -2.22 -2.12 -2.28
CA GLY A 316 -2.87 -1.92 -3.56
C GLY A 316 -4.34 -2.31 -3.54
N ALA A 317 -5.10 -1.73 -4.44
CA ALA A 317 -6.45 -2.11 -4.81
C ALA A 317 -6.60 -1.83 -6.29
N CYS A 318 -7.05 -2.80 -7.05
CA CYS A 318 -7.26 -2.65 -8.49
C CYS A 318 -8.52 -3.42 -8.89
N ILE A 319 -9.55 -2.72 -9.31
CA ILE A 319 -10.73 -3.35 -9.90
C ILE A 319 -10.45 -3.52 -11.39
N TYR A 320 -10.38 -4.77 -11.83
CA TYR A 320 -10.10 -5.04 -13.23
C TYR A 320 -11.26 -4.65 -14.12
N LEU A 321 -11.11 -3.56 -14.86
CA LEU A 321 -12.07 -3.08 -15.86
C LEU A 321 -11.54 -3.20 -17.29
N GLY A 322 -10.34 -3.76 -17.47
CA GLY A 322 -9.72 -3.97 -18.77
C GLY A 322 -10.48 -4.99 -19.64
N GLY A 323 -10.15 -4.98 -20.92
CA GLY A 323 -10.73 -5.92 -21.90
C GLY A 323 -9.76 -7.02 -22.36
N ALA A 324 -8.52 -7.04 -21.85
CA ALA A 324 -7.51 -8.02 -22.29
C ALA A 324 -7.66 -9.40 -21.63
N TRP A 325 -8.16 -9.44 -20.40
CA TRP A 325 -8.33 -10.70 -19.66
C TRP A 325 -9.71 -11.32 -19.88
N PRO A 326 -9.88 -12.61 -19.55
CA PRO A 326 -11.19 -13.26 -19.62
C PRO A 326 -12.27 -12.51 -18.82
N GLU A 327 -13.47 -12.44 -19.35
CA GLU A 327 -14.60 -11.67 -18.81
C GLU A 327 -14.91 -11.98 -17.34
N HIS A 328 -14.62 -13.20 -16.86
CA HIS A 328 -14.90 -13.56 -15.46
C HIS A 328 -14.00 -12.87 -14.43
N HIS A 329 -12.93 -12.19 -14.87
CA HIS A 329 -12.11 -11.33 -14.01
C HIS A 329 -12.63 -9.88 -13.96
N ARG A 330 -13.47 -9.48 -14.94
CA ARG A 330 -13.97 -8.11 -15.01
C ARG A 330 -14.85 -7.77 -13.80
N GLY A 331 -14.60 -6.61 -13.20
CA GLY A 331 -15.30 -6.12 -12.02
C GLY A 331 -14.84 -6.74 -10.69
N LYS A 332 -13.89 -7.67 -10.72
CA LYS A 332 -13.27 -8.19 -9.50
C LYS A 332 -12.15 -7.28 -9.00
N LEU A 333 -11.95 -7.29 -7.70
CA LEU A 333 -10.89 -6.52 -7.04
C LEU A 333 -9.67 -7.42 -6.80
N PHE A 334 -8.53 -6.94 -7.23
CA PHE A 334 -7.21 -7.54 -6.99
C PHE A 334 -6.46 -6.73 -5.94
N MET A 335 -5.75 -7.42 -5.06
CA MET A 335 -4.91 -6.81 -4.04
C MET A 335 -3.67 -7.65 -3.78
N ASN A 336 -2.57 -6.99 -3.48
CA ASN A 336 -1.35 -7.67 -3.05
C ASN A 336 -1.50 -8.15 -1.61
N ASN A 337 -0.86 -9.26 -1.30
CA ASN A 337 -0.69 -9.76 0.06
C ASN A 337 0.81 -9.92 0.32
N ILE A 338 1.38 -8.95 1.05
CA ILE A 338 2.83 -8.88 1.29
C ILE A 338 3.30 -10.09 2.09
N HIS A 339 2.57 -10.51 3.13
CA HIS A 339 2.93 -11.63 3.96
C HIS A 339 2.89 -12.96 3.21
N GLY A 340 1.92 -13.10 2.32
CA GLY A 340 1.72 -14.32 1.54
C GLY A 340 2.48 -14.33 0.23
N ALA A 341 3.20 -13.27 -0.12
CA ALA A 341 3.89 -13.10 -1.40
C ALA A 341 3.00 -13.51 -2.60
N ARG A 342 1.79 -12.91 -2.69
CA ARG A 342 0.77 -13.29 -3.66
C ARG A 342 -0.18 -12.15 -4.01
N LEU A 343 -1.02 -12.35 -5.04
CA LEU A 343 -2.20 -11.56 -5.30
C LEU A 343 -3.45 -12.33 -4.88
N ASN A 344 -4.30 -11.70 -4.07
CA ASN A 344 -5.64 -12.17 -3.81
C ASN A 344 -6.62 -11.55 -4.83
N GLU A 345 -7.69 -12.26 -5.12
CA GLU A 345 -8.79 -11.84 -5.99
C GLU A 345 -10.12 -11.94 -5.24
N ASP A 346 -10.89 -10.86 -5.21
CA ASP A 346 -12.19 -10.79 -4.56
C ASP A 346 -13.29 -10.44 -5.55
N ARG A 347 -14.40 -11.15 -5.45
CA ARG A 347 -15.61 -10.84 -6.20
C ARG A 347 -16.48 -9.86 -5.44
N LEU A 348 -16.80 -8.73 -6.08
CA LEU A 348 -17.69 -7.70 -5.56
C LEU A 348 -19.13 -7.94 -6.05
N THR A 349 -20.04 -8.27 -5.14
CA THR A 349 -21.44 -8.51 -5.48
C THR A 349 -22.31 -7.41 -4.90
N PRO A 350 -23.12 -6.68 -5.71
CA PRO A 350 -24.07 -5.70 -5.20
C PRO A 350 -25.06 -6.33 -4.21
N ALA A 351 -25.29 -5.66 -3.08
CA ALA A 351 -26.19 -6.12 -2.02
C ALA A 351 -26.87 -4.91 -1.36
N GLY A 352 -28.14 -4.70 -1.67
CA GLY A 352 -28.88 -3.52 -1.21
C GLY A 352 -28.27 -2.22 -1.76
N SER A 353 -27.89 -1.29 -0.88
CA SER A 353 -27.19 -0.04 -1.23
C SER A 353 -25.66 -0.17 -1.16
N GLY A 354 -25.14 -1.35 -1.00
CA GLY A 354 -23.69 -1.60 -0.87
C GLY A 354 -23.28 -2.85 -1.62
N TYR A 355 -22.22 -3.49 -1.10
CA TYR A 355 -21.61 -4.67 -1.70
C TYR A 355 -21.26 -5.71 -0.65
N VAL A 356 -21.05 -6.93 -1.14
CA VAL A 356 -20.44 -8.04 -0.41
C VAL A 356 -19.21 -8.48 -1.18
N GLY A 357 -18.10 -8.69 -0.46
CA GLY A 357 -16.85 -9.24 -0.99
C GLY A 357 -16.72 -10.72 -0.64
N ASP A 358 -16.56 -11.54 -1.66
CA ASP A 358 -16.29 -12.98 -1.54
C ASP A 358 -14.92 -13.29 -2.13
N GLY A 359 -14.11 -14.09 -1.41
CA GLY A 359 -12.81 -14.52 -1.91
C GLY A 359 -12.94 -15.47 -3.09
N GLU A 360 -12.09 -15.28 -4.06
CA GLU A 360 -11.82 -16.20 -5.15
C GLU A 360 -10.51 -16.95 -4.86
N PRO A 361 -10.11 -17.96 -5.63
CA PRO A 361 -8.77 -18.53 -5.53
C PRO A 361 -7.68 -17.47 -5.70
N ASP A 362 -6.60 -17.58 -4.93
CA ASP A 362 -5.45 -16.68 -5.08
C ASP A 362 -4.98 -16.63 -6.54
N PHE A 363 -4.82 -15.43 -7.08
CA PHE A 363 -4.61 -15.24 -8.51
C PHE A 363 -3.15 -15.48 -8.92
N LEU A 364 -2.20 -15.01 -8.11
CA LEU A 364 -0.77 -15.09 -8.43
C LEU A 364 0.01 -15.45 -7.17
N PHE A 365 0.93 -16.40 -7.27
CA PHE A 365 1.91 -16.71 -6.24
C PHE A 365 3.31 -16.32 -6.72
N ALA A 366 4.05 -15.56 -5.91
CA ALA A 366 5.43 -15.22 -6.24
C ALA A 366 6.36 -16.43 -6.14
N ASN A 367 6.09 -17.38 -5.23
CA ASN A 367 6.95 -18.52 -4.92
C ASN A 367 8.38 -18.10 -4.52
N ASP A 368 8.50 -16.90 -3.98
CA ASP A 368 9.71 -16.26 -3.53
C ASP A 368 9.42 -15.45 -2.27
N SER A 369 10.07 -15.80 -1.18
CA SER A 369 9.83 -15.17 0.13
C SER A 369 10.36 -13.73 0.25
N TRP A 370 11.15 -13.27 -0.72
CA TRP A 370 11.62 -11.90 -0.80
C TRP A 370 10.63 -10.97 -1.52
N SER A 371 9.69 -11.54 -2.27
CA SER A 371 8.71 -10.76 -3.00
C SER A 371 7.77 -10.04 -2.04
N GLN A 372 7.66 -8.72 -2.22
CA GLN A 372 6.78 -7.83 -1.48
C GLN A 372 6.05 -6.92 -2.47
N PHE A 373 5.03 -7.47 -3.11
CA PHE A 373 4.19 -6.69 -4.01
C PHE A 373 3.51 -5.54 -3.24
N ILE A 374 3.77 -4.30 -3.66
CA ILE A 374 3.31 -3.10 -2.97
C ILE A 374 2.14 -2.45 -3.70
N SER A 375 2.21 -2.32 -5.01
CA SER A 375 1.18 -1.65 -5.81
C SER A 375 0.91 -2.44 -7.08
N LEU A 376 -0.30 -2.27 -7.63
CA LEU A 376 -0.75 -2.89 -8.85
C LEU A 376 -1.69 -1.94 -9.60
N GLN A 377 -1.62 -1.96 -10.93
CA GLN A 377 -2.47 -1.18 -11.83
C GLN A 377 -2.72 -1.91 -13.14
N VAL A 378 -3.90 -1.72 -13.74
CA VAL A 378 -4.14 -2.13 -15.12
C VAL A 378 -3.48 -1.10 -16.04
N GLY A 379 -2.59 -1.58 -16.88
CA GLY A 379 -1.95 -0.77 -17.90
C GLY A 379 -2.89 -0.42 -19.05
N PRO A 380 -2.47 0.52 -19.92
CA PRO A 380 -3.29 0.96 -21.07
C PRO A 380 -3.64 -0.18 -22.04
N ASP A 381 -2.85 -1.23 -22.08
CA ASP A 381 -3.08 -2.42 -22.89
C ASP A 381 -4.04 -3.44 -22.23
N GLY A 382 -4.61 -3.11 -21.08
CA GLY A 382 -5.51 -3.98 -20.33
C GLY A 382 -4.82 -5.10 -19.56
N GLN A 383 -3.49 -5.14 -19.53
CA GLN A 383 -2.71 -6.06 -18.71
C GLN A 383 -2.39 -5.42 -17.36
N MET A 384 -2.10 -6.24 -16.34
CA MET A 384 -1.82 -5.71 -14.99
C MET A 384 -0.31 -5.60 -14.76
N VAL A 385 0.13 -4.45 -14.26
CA VAL A 385 1.50 -4.20 -13.83
C VAL A 385 1.57 -4.20 -12.31
N LEU A 386 2.63 -4.80 -11.79
CA LEU A 386 2.94 -4.94 -10.37
C LEU A 386 4.30 -4.33 -10.08
N ILE A 387 4.44 -3.63 -8.98
CA ILE A 387 5.75 -3.29 -8.42
C ILE A 387 6.04 -4.15 -7.21
N ASP A 388 7.27 -4.64 -7.14
CA ASP A 388 7.80 -5.46 -6.07
C ASP A 388 8.95 -4.71 -5.39
N TRP A 389 8.75 -4.37 -4.14
CA TRP A 389 9.76 -3.74 -3.30
C TRP A 389 10.99 -4.64 -3.15
N TYR A 390 10.77 -5.95 -3.11
CA TYR A 390 11.74 -7.00 -3.06
C TYR A 390 12.77 -6.85 -1.94
N ASP A 391 12.35 -7.18 -0.75
CA ASP A 391 13.19 -7.16 0.45
C ASP A 391 12.86 -8.38 1.32
N GLN A 392 13.81 -8.79 2.13
CA GLN A 392 13.62 -9.91 3.04
C GLN A 392 12.74 -9.57 4.23
N THR A 393 12.72 -8.32 4.65
CA THR A 393 11.98 -7.85 5.81
C THR A 393 10.84 -6.93 5.42
N GLN A 394 9.70 -7.13 6.09
CA GLN A 394 8.49 -6.38 5.80
C GLN A 394 8.37 -5.17 6.70
N CYS A 395 7.83 -4.10 6.14
CA CYS A 395 7.48 -2.90 6.87
C CYS A 395 8.67 -2.38 7.69
N HIS A 396 8.44 -2.05 8.95
CA HIS A 396 9.44 -1.57 9.90
C HIS A 396 10.07 -2.68 10.76
N GLN A 397 9.83 -3.94 10.43
CA GLN A 397 10.53 -5.06 11.05
C GLN A 397 11.99 -5.02 10.61
N GLN A 398 12.93 -4.98 11.56
CA GLN A 398 14.37 -4.90 11.29
C GLN A 398 14.77 -3.68 10.41
N ARG A 399 14.37 -2.50 10.82
CA ARG A 399 14.60 -1.22 10.09
C ARG A 399 16.01 -0.99 9.57
N ASP A 400 17.01 -1.60 10.20
CA ASP A 400 18.43 -1.47 9.82
C ASP A 400 18.88 -2.50 8.77
N ALA A 401 18.01 -3.44 8.39
CA ALA A 401 18.31 -4.52 7.45
C ALA A 401 17.65 -4.33 6.07
N VAL A 402 17.18 -3.14 5.75
CA VAL A 402 16.57 -2.83 4.45
C VAL A 402 17.61 -2.84 3.35
N ASP A 403 17.38 -3.64 2.31
CA ASP A 403 18.20 -3.64 1.11
C ASP A 403 17.66 -2.63 0.08
N ARG A 404 18.33 -1.48 -0.03
CA ARG A 404 17.95 -0.40 -0.94
C ARG A 404 18.44 -0.56 -2.37
N SER A 405 19.03 -1.68 -2.69
CA SER A 405 19.58 -1.97 -4.03
C SER A 405 18.62 -2.76 -4.91
N ASN A 406 17.51 -3.27 -4.35
CA ASN A 406 16.55 -4.11 -5.05
C ASN A 406 15.28 -3.35 -5.44
N GLY A 407 14.59 -3.90 -6.42
CA GLY A 407 13.28 -3.44 -6.88
C GLY A 407 12.95 -4.00 -8.25
N ARG A 408 11.68 -4.36 -8.46
CA ARG A 408 11.25 -5.03 -9.69
C ARG A 408 9.89 -4.54 -10.15
N ILE A 409 9.69 -4.62 -11.45
CA ILE A 409 8.41 -4.33 -12.09
C ILE A 409 8.05 -5.54 -12.93
N PHE A 410 6.88 -6.11 -12.66
CA PHE A 410 6.35 -7.27 -13.39
C PHE A 410 5.06 -6.90 -14.11
N LYS A 411 4.76 -7.63 -15.19
CA LYS A 411 3.51 -7.53 -15.92
C LYS A 411 2.86 -8.90 -16.01
N VAL A 412 1.61 -8.99 -15.58
CA VAL A 412 0.80 -10.20 -15.73
C VAL A 412 0.06 -10.11 -17.05
N VAL A 413 0.39 -11.00 -17.96
CA VAL A 413 -0.09 -10.99 -19.34
C VAL A 413 -1.00 -12.19 -19.59
N TYR A 414 -2.19 -11.95 -20.15
CA TYR A 414 -3.00 -13.01 -20.71
C TYR A 414 -2.56 -13.28 -22.14
N GLU A 415 -2.02 -14.46 -22.38
CA GLU A 415 -1.30 -14.82 -23.61
C GLU A 415 -2.15 -14.75 -24.89
N ASN A 416 -3.47 -14.85 -24.77
CA ASN A 416 -4.39 -14.79 -25.90
C ASN A 416 -4.92 -13.38 -26.19
N ALA A 417 -4.50 -12.38 -25.42
CA ALA A 417 -4.89 -11.00 -25.67
C ALA A 417 -4.16 -10.43 -26.87
N ALA A 418 -4.86 -9.62 -27.65
CA ALA A 418 -4.21 -8.82 -28.68
C ALA A 418 -3.30 -7.76 -28.01
N THR A 419 -2.10 -7.58 -28.55
CA THR A 419 -1.25 -6.46 -28.11
C THR A 419 -1.87 -5.15 -28.63
N VAL A 420 -2.13 -4.24 -27.71
CA VAL A 420 -2.71 -2.93 -28.00
C VAL A 420 -1.72 -1.85 -27.59
N SER A 421 -1.29 -1.05 -28.54
CA SER A 421 -0.56 0.20 -28.22
C SER A 421 -1.59 1.31 -28.02
N VAL A 422 -1.58 1.91 -26.86
CA VAL A 422 -2.51 2.98 -26.49
C VAL A 422 -1.75 4.28 -26.36
N HIS A 423 -2.12 5.26 -27.16
CA HIS A 423 -1.62 6.63 -27.09
C HIS A 423 -2.83 7.57 -27.13
N LEU A 424 -3.22 8.10 -25.98
CA LEU A 424 -4.39 8.97 -25.82
C LEU A 424 -4.02 10.45 -25.99
N GLY A 425 -2.75 10.80 -25.77
CA GLY A 425 -2.24 12.14 -25.96
C GLY A 425 -2.49 12.67 -27.38
N GLY A 426 -3.08 13.84 -27.50
CA GLY A 426 -3.41 14.46 -28.79
C GLY A 426 -4.75 14.02 -29.39
N LYS A 427 -5.51 13.11 -28.75
CA LYS A 427 -6.90 12.82 -29.15
C LYS A 427 -7.83 13.92 -28.69
N SER A 428 -8.81 14.27 -29.54
CA SER A 428 -9.90 15.17 -29.17
C SER A 428 -10.88 14.49 -28.21
N ASP A 429 -11.64 15.27 -27.45
CA ASP A 429 -12.70 14.78 -26.55
C ASP A 429 -13.67 13.84 -27.28
N GLY A 430 -14.02 14.16 -28.52
CA GLY A 430 -14.92 13.33 -29.35
C GLY A 430 -14.32 11.97 -29.71
N GLU A 431 -13.01 11.89 -29.91
CA GLU A 431 -12.28 10.64 -30.15
C GLU A 431 -12.15 9.81 -28.88
N LEU A 432 -11.93 10.46 -27.72
CA LEU A 432 -11.88 9.78 -26.44
C LEU A 432 -13.24 9.18 -26.04
N VAL A 433 -14.32 9.88 -26.31
CA VAL A 433 -15.68 9.37 -26.04
C VAL A 433 -16.07 8.21 -26.98
N ALA A 434 -15.43 8.10 -28.14
CA ALA A 434 -15.69 7.04 -29.12
C ALA A 434 -14.89 5.75 -28.86
N LEU A 435 -13.92 5.76 -27.96
CA LEU A 435 -13.18 4.59 -27.50
C LEU A 435 -13.99 3.78 -26.49
#